data_ebe23346c6dbc0e4c78675b6609d5ed6
#
_entry.id   ebe23346c6dbc0e4c78675b6609d5ed6
#
_cell.length_a   1.000
_cell.length_b   1.000
_cell.length_c   1.000
_cell.angle_alpha   90.00
_cell.angle_beta   90.00
_cell.angle_gamma   90.00
#
_symmetry.space_group_name_H-M   'P 1'
#
loop_
_entity.id
_entity.type
_entity.pdbx_description
1 polymer ?
#
loop_
_entity_poly.entity_id
_entity_poly.type
_entity_poly.pdbx_seq_one_letter_code
_entity_poly.pdbx_strand_id
1 'polypeptide(L)'
;MQLDAMQRRDFLTTAAAAAAATTLPAWAAKRAPKRLRLGVDNFAVRAMGWNANQLIDYAKELRCDSLFITDLGPFESFKDKYLKNVRAYADDQGIKLYIGSWSICPTSPSFKDTWGTAEEHLALGIRISKTLGSPAFRVILGSRRDRLTEGGIEARIDDTVKLLKANKNRATDAGIKIAMENHAGDMHSLELVRLVEEAGKDWVGVNMDSGNAVWTLEDPFENLKNLAPYVLTTSLRDTMAWPSENGYTAAWTAMGEGLVDWKQYFAHFAKVCPDAPVCIETISGFNRELAVKSDEFWKAWPNGKPKGYKKFEAFAKRGKPIGTFKAPEGVDRKIAQQNFQKGDIARSIKYCHEIGLGRDR
;
A
#
# COMPACT_ATOMS: atom_id res chain seq x y z
N MET A 1 97.79 -12.40 32.04
CA MET A 1 97.28 -11.36 32.94
C MET A 1 95.82 -11.16 32.57
N GLN A 2 95.00 -11.82 33.22
CA GLN A 2 94.01 -11.37 34.19
C GLN A 2 92.88 -10.59 33.53
N LEU A 3 91.75 -11.22 33.55
CA LEU A 3 90.49 -10.92 34.28
C LEU A 3 89.53 -10.15 33.42
N ASP A 4 88.27 -10.32 33.36
CA ASP A 4 87.43 -11.01 34.34
C ASP A 4 86.05 -11.24 33.70
N ALA A 5 85.36 -12.21 34.18
CA ALA A 5 83.99 -12.54 33.80
C ALA A 5 83.01 -11.56 34.44
N MET A 6 82.10 -11.08 33.71
CA MET A 6 80.93 -10.42 34.26
C MET A 6 79.63 -10.83 33.57
N GLN A 7 78.81 -11.40 34.36
CA GLN A 7 77.54 -12.05 34.24
C GLN A 7 76.53 -11.35 33.30
N ARG A 8 76.01 -12.15 32.43
CA ARG A 8 74.73 -11.86 31.77
C ARG A 8 73.62 -11.95 32.78
N ARG A 9 72.97 -10.86 33.06
CA ARG A 9 71.65 -10.81 33.67
C ARG A 9 70.60 -10.66 32.58
N ASP A 10 69.88 -11.73 32.46
CA ASP A 10 68.65 -11.75 31.61
C ASP A 10 67.62 -10.74 32.13
N PHE A 11 67.32 -9.71 31.36
CA PHE A 11 66.15 -8.91 31.56
C PHE A 11 65.05 -9.42 30.59
N LEU A 12 64.23 -10.31 31.15
CA LEU A 12 62.96 -10.64 30.55
C LEU A 12 62.05 -9.43 30.70
N THR A 13 61.97 -8.60 29.68
CA THR A 13 60.92 -7.60 29.51
C THR A 13 59.67 -8.29 28.96
N THR A 14 58.74 -8.64 29.85
CA THR A 14 57.33 -9.01 29.50
C THR A 14 56.68 -7.80 28.89
N ALA A 15 56.57 -7.77 27.56
CA ALA A 15 55.69 -6.85 26.85
C ALA A 15 54.26 -7.34 27.04
N ALA A 16 53.55 -6.78 28.01
CA ALA A 16 52.09 -6.90 28.12
C ALA A 16 51.46 -6.12 26.95
N ALA A 17 51.11 -6.84 25.90
CA ALA A 17 50.26 -6.28 24.86
C ALA A 17 48.85 -6.04 25.45
N ALA A 18 48.59 -4.83 25.91
CA ALA A 18 47.25 -4.38 26.25
C ALA A 18 46.44 -4.33 24.93
N ALA A 19 45.65 -5.37 24.65
CA ALA A 19 44.64 -5.34 23.65
C ALA A 19 43.61 -4.29 24.08
N ALA A 20 43.69 -3.07 23.53
CA ALA A 20 42.66 -2.08 23.63
C ALA A 20 41.47 -2.59 22.81
N ALA A 21 40.55 -3.30 23.47
CA ALA A 21 39.25 -3.56 22.94
C ALA A 21 38.54 -2.20 22.78
N THR A 22 38.62 -1.63 21.59
CA THR A 22 37.79 -0.48 21.20
C THR A 22 36.33 -0.96 21.18
N THR A 23 35.67 -0.85 22.33
CA THR A 23 34.21 -0.97 22.39
C THR A 23 33.64 0.17 21.58
N LEU A 24 33.16 -0.13 20.35
CA LEU A 24 32.37 0.81 19.57
C LEU A 24 31.20 1.26 20.45
N PRO A 25 30.96 2.58 20.57
CA PRO A 25 29.87 3.07 21.38
C PRO A 25 28.55 2.47 20.89
N ALA A 26 27.67 2.09 21.82
CA ALA A 26 26.41 1.37 21.55
C ALA A 26 25.49 2.05 20.51
N TRP A 27 25.66 3.37 20.23
CA TRP A 27 24.97 4.07 19.19
C TRP A 27 25.49 3.77 17.77
N ALA A 28 26.69 3.20 17.63
CA ALA A 28 27.31 2.87 16.34
C ALA A 28 26.87 1.52 15.78
N ALA A 29 26.13 0.71 16.54
CA ALA A 29 25.47 -0.45 16.00
C ALA A 29 24.38 0.02 15.02
N LYS A 30 24.69 0.01 13.71
CA LYS A 30 23.66 0.18 12.67
C LYS A 30 22.56 -0.83 12.98
N ARG A 31 21.39 -0.35 13.44
CA ARG A 31 20.20 -1.21 13.55
C ARG A 31 20.05 -1.94 12.22
N ALA A 32 20.01 -3.27 12.26
CA ALA A 32 19.68 -4.04 11.09
C ALA A 32 18.43 -3.44 10.47
N PRO A 33 18.36 -3.27 9.15
CA PRO A 33 17.20 -2.65 8.51
C PRO A 33 15.95 -3.40 8.96
N LYS A 34 15.00 -2.66 9.51
CA LYS A 34 13.72 -3.22 9.99
C LYS A 34 13.04 -3.89 8.81
N ARG A 35 12.81 -5.19 8.94
CA ARG A 35 12.14 -5.94 7.88
C ARG A 35 10.74 -5.38 7.66
N LEU A 36 10.35 -5.13 6.42
CA LEU A 36 9.03 -4.65 6.07
C LEU A 36 7.97 -5.69 6.42
N ARG A 37 6.91 -5.27 7.10
CA ARG A 37 5.78 -6.14 7.44
C ARG A 37 4.97 -6.41 6.19
N LEU A 38 4.69 -7.69 5.93
CA LEU A 38 3.90 -8.14 4.78
C LEU A 38 2.45 -8.38 5.22
N GLY A 39 1.51 -7.89 4.45
CA GLY A 39 0.09 -8.07 4.66
C GLY A 39 -0.65 -8.43 3.38
N VAL A 40 -1.88 -8.86 3.54
CA VAL A 40 -2.83 -9.08 2.46
C VAL A 40 -3.99 -8.10 2.57
N ASP A 41 -4.43 -7.56 1.43
CA ASP A 41 -5.66 -6.79 1.30
C ASP A 41 -6.81 -7.73 0.91
N ASN A 42 -7.94 -7.65 1.63
CA ASN A 42 -9.07 -8.57 1.44
C ASN A 42 -9.71 -8.47 0.05
N PHE A 43 -9.57 -7.33 -0.62
CA PHE A 43 -10.16 -7.15 -1.94
C PHE A 43 -9.53 -8.07 -2.99
N ALA A 44 -8.30 -8.55 -2.75
CA ALA A 44 -7.66 -9.56 -3.57
C ALA A 44 -8.45 -10.88 -3.65
N VAL A 45 -9.24 -11.20 -2.63
CA VAL A 45 -10.06 -12.43 -2.54
C VAL A 45 -11.57 -12.13 -2.41
N ARG A 46 -12.01 -10.99 -2.91
CA ARG A 46 -13.41 -10.53 -2.79
C ARG A 46 -14.45 -11.52 -3.32
N ALA A 47 -14.11 -12.36 -4.30
CA ALA A 47 -15.02 -13.38 -4.81
C ALA A 47 -15.38 -14.46 -3.79
N MET A 48 -14.60 -14.59 -2.72
CA MET A 48 -14.85 -15.56 -1.65
C MET A 48 -16.05 -15.15 -0.78
N GLY A 49 -16.32 -13.86 -0.61
CA GLY A 49 -17.38 -13.36 0.26
C GLY A 49 -17.15 -13.68 1.74
N TRP A 50 -15.90 -13.76 2.18
CA TRP A 50 -15.52 -14.12 3.53
C TRP A 50 -15.80 -13.01 4.55
N ASN A 51 -16.19 -13.41 5.75
CA ASN A 51 -16.28 -12.51 6.89
C ASN A 51 -14.89 -12.21 7.49
N ALA A 52 -14.84 -11.29 8.46
CA ALA A 52 -13.60 -10.82 9.06
C ALA A 52 -12.74 -11.95 9.65
N ASN A 53 -13.32 -12.92 10.34
CA ASN A 53 -12.59 -14.03 10.95
C ASN A 53 -11.98 -14.96 9.88
N GLN A 54 -12.74 -15.29 8.84
CA GLN A 54 -12.23 -16.09 7.72
C GLN A 54 -11.08 -15.39 6.97
N LEU A 55 -11.14 -14.07 6.85
CA LEU A 55 -10.05 -13.27 6.27
C LEU A 55 -8.80 -13.28 7.18
N ILE A 56 -8.97 -13.23 8.50
CA ILE A 56 -7.87 -13.36 9.47
C ILE A 56 -7.20 -14.73 9.35
N ASP A 57 -7.99 -15.80 9.28
CA ASP A 57 -7.46 -17.16 9.09
C ASP A 57 -6.66 -17.27 7.80
N TYR A 58 -7.18 -16.71 6.71
CA TYR A 58 -6.49 -16.73 5.43
C TYR A 58 -5.20 -15.90 5.43
N ALA A 59 -5.19 -14.75 6.07
CA ALA A 59 -3.97 -13.95 6.25
C ALA A 59 -2.90 -14.73 7.03
N LYS A 60 -3.30 -15.52 8.03
CA LYS A 60 -2.42 -16.41 8.77
C LYS A 60 -1.92 -17.58 7.92
N GLU A 61 -2.80 -18.23 7.14
CA GLU A 61 -2.45 -19.29 6.18
C GLU A 61 -1.36 -18.80 5.22
N LEU A 62 -1.48 -17.58 4.71
CA LEU A 62 -0.50 -16.91 3.85
C LEU A 62 0.77 -16.45 4.60
N ARG A 63 0.86 -16.65 5.91
CA ARG A 63 1.94 -16.19 6.79
C ARG A 63 2.18 -14.67 6.72
N CYS A 64 1.10 -13.90 6.57
CA CYS A 64 1.15 -12.45 6.63
C CYS A 64 1.28 -11.94 8.06
N ASP A 65 1.80 -10.71 8.21
CA ASP A 65 1.88 -9.97 9.48
C ASP A 65 0.63 -9.14 9.73
N SER A 66 -0.11 -8.83 8.66
CA SER A 66 -1.28 -7.96 8.72
C SER A 66 -2.33 -8.33 7.69
N LEU A 67 -3.55 -7.92 7.99
CA LEU A 67 -4.70 -7.96 7.09
C LEU A 67 -5.25 -6.55 6.94
N PHE A 68 -5.44 -6.11 5.70
CA PHE A 68 -6.15 -4.89 5.38
C PHE A 68 -7.57 -5.24 4.92
N ILE A 69 -8.58 -4.82 5.70
CA ILE A 69 -10.00 -4.92 5.33
C ILE A 69 -10.40 -3.57 4.78
N THR A 70 -10.46 -3.45 3.45
CA THR A 70 -10.64 -2.19 2.72
C THR A 70 -12.08 -1.84 2.42
N ASP A 71 -13.04 -2.63 2.92
CA ASP A 71 -14.47 -2.31 2.94
C ASP A 71 -15.11 -2.81 4.23
N LEU A 72 -16.30 -2.31 4.55
CA LEU A 72 -16.99 -2.66 5.80
C LEU A 72 -17.89 -3.89 5.70
N GLY A 73 -18.05 -4.47 4.48
CA GLY A 73 -18.90 -5.62 4.22
C GLY A 73 -18.53 -6.90 4.98
N PRO A 74 -17.26 -7.23 5.23
CA PRO A 74 -16.85 -8.40 6.00
C PRO A 74 -17.29 -8.42 7.47
N PHE A 75 -17.69 -7.28 8.05
CA PHE A 75 -18.13 -7.20 9.43
C PHE A 75 -19.62 -7.50 9.54
N GLU A 76 -19.98 -8.56 10.26
CA GLU A 76 -21.38 -8.98 10.51
C GLU A 76 -22.13 -7.98 11.41
N SER A 77 -21.41 -7.17 12.17
CA SER A 77 -21.97 -6.16 13.07
C SER A 77 -20.95 -5.05 13.37
N PHE A 78 -21.44 -3.83 13.55
CA PHE A 78 -20.62 -2.70 14.04
C PHE A 78 -20.78 -2.43 15.53
N LYS A 79 -21.41 -3.35 16.29
CA LYS A 79 -21.48 -3.24 17.75
C LYS A 79 -20.08 -3.46 18.35
N ASP A 80 -19.73 -2.66 19.34
CA ASP A 80 -18.39 -2.66 19.94
C ASP A 80 -17.99 -4.04 20.49
N LYS A 81 -18.94 -4.81 21.07
CA LYS A 81 -18.66 -6.17 21.54
C LYS A 81 -18.18 -7.08 20.41
N TYR A 82 -18.85 -7.04 19.24
CA TYR A 82 -18.45 -7.84 18.08
C TYR A 82 -17.07 -7.41 17.56
N LEU A 83 -16.85 -6.10 17.36
CA LEU A 83 -15.59 -5.59 16.88
C LEU A 83 -14.41 -5.88 17.82
N LYS A 84 -14.62 -5.80 19.15
CA LYS A 84 -13.63 -6.20 20.15
C LYS A 84 -13.29 -7.69 20.07
N ASN A 85 -14.27 -8.56 19.82
CA ASN A 85 -14.03 -9.99 19.62
C ASN A 85 -13.21 -10.26 18.35
N VAL A 86 -13.52 -9.58 17.23
CA VAL A 86 -12.72 -9.67 15.99
C VAL A 86 -11.29 -9.21 16.23
N ARG A 87 -11.09 -8.11 16.96
CA ARG A 87 -9.76 -7.63 17.34
C ARG A 87 -9.00 -8.65 18.18
N ALA A 88 -9.62 -9.18 19.25
CA ALA A 88 -8.98 -10.17 20.10
C ALA A 88 -8.59 -11.41 19.29
N TYR A 89 -9.47 -11.87 18.40
CA TYR A 89 -9.18 -12.99 17.52
C TYR A 89 -7.97 -12.70 16.59
N ALA A 90 -7.90 -11.51 15.99
CA ALA A 90 -6.75 -11.13 15.16
C ALA A 90 -5.45 -11.06 15.98
N ASP A 91 -5.51 -10.50 17.20
CA ASP A 91 -4.36 -10.42 18.12
C ASP A 91 -3.87 -11.83 18.49
N ASP A 92 -4.77 -12.77 18.80
CA ASP A 92 -4.45 -14.18 19.09
C ASP A 92 -3.81 -14.90 17.90
N GLN A 93 -4.21 -14.55 16.67
CA GLN A 93 -3.58 -15.07 15.44
C GLN A 93 -2.28 -14.34 15.07
N GLY A 94 -1.92 -13.27 15.79
CA GLY A 94 -0.75 -12.44 15.52
C GLY A 94 -0.90 -11.58 14.27
N ILE A 95 -2.13 -11.27 13.85
CA ILE A 95 -2.46 -10.47 12.66
C ILE A 95 -2.81 -9.04 13.06
N LYS A 96 -2.06 -8.06 12.54
CA LYS A 96 -2.40 -6.64 12.70
C LYS A 96 -3.50 -6.25 11.70
N LEU A 97 -4.59 -5.65 12.20
CA LEU A 97 -5.66 -5.16 11.34
C LEU A 97 -5.40 -3.72 10.87
N TYR A 98 -5.68 -3.48 9.61
CA TYR A 98 -5.87 -2.17 8.98
C TYR A 98 -7.27 -2.12 8.39
N ILE A 99 -7.93 -0.96 8.47
CA ILE A 99 -9.34 -0.84 8.14
C ILE A 99 -9.53 0.27 7.11
N GLY A 100 -10.42 0.02 6.17
CA GLY A 100 -10.80 0.99 5.17
C GLY A 100 -12.27 0.89 4.76
N SER A 101 -12.65 1.80 3.89
CA SER A 101 -13.97 1.84 3.27
C SER A 101 -13.90 2.53 1.91
N TRP A 102 -15.04 2.92 1.40
CA TRP A 102 -15.25 3.46 0.08
C TRP A 102 -15.10 5.00 0.03
N SER A 103 -15.65 5.64 -1.02
CA SER A 103 -15.61 7.09 -1.22
C SER A 103 -16.26 7.85 -0.08
N ILE A 104 -15.57 8.92 0.36
CA ILE A 104 -16.10 9.92 1.30
C ILE A 104 -16.35 11.27 0.61
N CYS A 105 -16.06 11.41 -0.68
CA CYS A 105 -16.35 12.64 -1.42
C CYS A 105 -17.85 12.74 -1.71
N PRO A 106 -18.61 13.66 -1.09
CA PRO A 106 -20.08 13.69 -1.19
C PRO A 106 -20.57 14.00 -2.59
N THR A 107 -19.73 14.61 -3.43
CA THR A 107 -20.05 15.02 -4.78
C THR A 107 -19.47 14.09 -5.86
N SER A 108 -18.77 13.04 -5.44
CA SER A 108 -18.22 12.03 -6.34
C SER A 108 -19.32 11.11 -6.89
N PRO A 109 -19.33 10.78 -8.20
CA PRO A 109 -20.14 9.71 -8.74
C PRO A 109 -19.87 8.32 -8.11
N SER A 110 -18.80 8.20 -7.37
CA SER A 110 -18.44 6.96 -6.65
C SER A 110 -18.96 6.93 -5.22
N PHE A 111 -19.45 8.05 -4.69
CA PHE A 111 -20.04 8.09 -3.35
C PHE A 111 -21.29 7.20 -3.28
N LYS A 112 -21.45 6.52 -2.14
CA LYS A 112 -22.61 5.69 -1.82
C LYS A 112 -23.04 6.01 -0.39
N ASP A 113 -24.33 6.24 -0.22
CA ASP A 113 -24.94 6.54 1.08
C ASP A 113 -25.23 5.31 1.95
N THR A 114 -24.62 4.16 1.62
CA THR A 114 -24.77 2.89 2.37
C THR A 114 -24.52 3.07 3.87
N TRP A 115 -23.63 3.99 4.23
CA TRP A 115 -23.25 4.30 5.61
C TRP A 115 -23.69 5.70 6.05
N GLY A 116 -24.74 6.23 5.41
CA GLY A 116 -25.26 7.57 5.63
C GLY A 116 -24.54 8.65 4.83
N THR A 117 -24.58 9.88 5.33
CA THR A 117 -23.84 11.01 4.75
C THR A 117 -22.31 10.75 4.78
N ALA A 118 -21.55 11.52 4.02
CA ALA A 118 -20.09 11.42 4.04
C ALA A 118 -19.48 11.63 5.44
N GLU A 119 -20.09 12.51 6.26
CA GLU A 119 -19.69 12.73 7.65
C GLU A 119 -19.99 11.54 8.54
N GLU A 120 -21.18 10.94 8.41
CA GLU A 120 -21.59 9.73 9.15
C GLU A 120 -20.73 8.53 8.77
N HIS A 121 -20.44 8.36 7.49
CA HIS A 121 -19.55 7.32 6.98
C HIS A 121 -18.14 7.46 7.57
N LEU A 122 -17.58 8.67 7.54
CA LEU A 122 -16.25 8.94 8.11
C LEU A 122 -16.24 8.72 9.64
N ALA A 123 -17.29 9.17 10.34
CA ALA A 123 -17.46 8.96 11.79
C ALA A 123 -17.53 7.47 12.15
N LEU A 124 -18.31 6.69 11.38
CA LEU A 124 -18.42 5.23 11.55
C LEU A 124 -17.06 4.56 11.36
N GLY A 125 -16.34 4.89 10.29
CA GLY A 125 -15.05 4.30 9.98
C GLY A 125 -13.98 4.61 11.04
N ILE A 126 -13.93 5.85 11.55
CA ILE A 126 -13.05 6.25 12.65
C ILE A 126 -13.33 5.41 13.90
N ARG A 127 -14.62 5.25 14.29
CA ARG A 127 -15.01 4.44 15.44
C ARG A 127 -14.64 2.99 15.28
N ILE A 128 -14.93 2.38 14.12
CA ILE A 128 -14.57 0.99 13.81
C ILE A 128 -13.06 0.80 13.88
N SER A 129 -12.29 1.68 13.24
CA SER A 129 -10.82 1.63 13.25
C SER A 129 -10.25 1.69 14.66
N LYS A 130 -10.75 2.61 15.50
CA LYS A 130 -10.36 2.70 16.92
C LYS A 130 -10.64 1.40 17.67
N THR A 131 -11.83 0.84 17.50
CA THR A 131 -12.26 -0.38 18.22
C THR A 131 -11.43 -1.59 17.79
N LEU A 132 -11.14 -1.72 16.49
CA LEU A 132 -10.32 -2.80 15.95
C LEU A 132 -8.81 -2.58 16.13
N GLY A 133 -8.38 -1.42 16.65
CA GLY A 133 -6.97 -1.10 16.87
C GLY A 133 -6.18 -0.80 15.59
N SER A 134 -6.87 -0.44 14.49
CA SER A 134 -6.23 0.12 13.30
C SER A 134 -5.72 1.53 13.58
N PRO A 135 -4.48 1.88 13.21
CA PRO A 135 -3.97 3.24 13.43
C PRO A 135 -4.48 4.25 12.40
N ALA A 136 -5.05 3.76 11.31
CA ALA A 136 -5.57 4.57 10.23
C ALA A 136 -6.90 4.00 9.70
N PHE A 137 -7.68 4.87 9.08
CA PHE A 137 -8.86 4.53 8.30
C PHE A 137 -8.64 4.93 6.85
N ARG A 138 -8.57 3.92 5.95
CA ARG A 138 -8.41 4.16 4.50
C ARG A 138 -9.74 4.53 3.88
N VAL A 139 -9.71 5.54 3.01
CA VAL A 139 -10.85 5.96 2.17
C VAL A 139 -10.36 6.37 0.79
N ILE A 140 -11.26 6.45 -0.17
CA ILE A 140 -10.99 6.95 -1.52
C ILE A 140 -11.73 8.26 -1.78
N LEU A 141 -11.24 9.03 -2.75
CA LEU A 141 -12.03 10.12 -3.32
C LEU A 141 -13.06 9.52 -4.29
N GLY A 142 -12.62 8.85 -5.34
CA GLY A 142 -13.52 8.33 -6.35
C GLY A 142 -12.85 7.45 -7.42
N SER A 143 -12.95 7.90 -8.68
CA SER A 143 -12.40 7.20 -9.85
C SER A 143 -12.13 8.19 -10.98
N ARG A 144 -11.60 7.71 -12.12
CA ARG A 144 -11.40 8.55 -13.32
C ARG A 144 -12.66 9.34 -13.74
N ARG A 145 -13.88 8.88 -13.39
CA ARG A 145 -15.11 9.60 -13.70
C ARG A 145 -15.19 10.97 -13.03
N ASP A 146 -14.59 11.12 -11.87
CA ASP A 146 -14.54 12.37 -11.11
C ASP A 146 -13.83 13.49 -11.87
N ARG A 147 -12.86 13.14 -12.73
CA ARG A 147 -12.17 14.10 -13.61
C ARG A 147 -13.06 14.69 -14.69
N LEU A 148 -14.18 14.03 -14.98
CA LEU A 148 -15.14 14.43 -16.03
C LEU A 148 -16.40 15.09 -15.47
N THR A 149 -16.46 15.29 -14.15
CA THR A 149 -17.56 16.02 -13.50
C THR A 149 -17.36 17.54 -13.63
N GLU A 150 -18.39 18.31 -13.34
CA GLU A 150 -18.28 19.77 -13.26
C GLU A 150 -17.20 20.19 -12.25
N GLY A 151 -16.29 21.06 -12.65
CA GLY A 151 -15.11 21.46 -11.86
C GLY A 151 -14.01 20.40 -11.80
N GLY A 152 -14.21 19.21 -12.39
CA GLY A 152 -13.24 18.16 -12.51
C GLY A 152 -12.71 17.63 -11.17
N ILE A 153 -11.49 17.08 -11.19
CA ILE A 153 -10.86 16.50 -10.00
C ILE A 153 -10.55 17.57 -8.94
N GLU A 154 -10.29 18.81 -9.35
CA GLU A 154 -9.97 19.91 -8.44
C GLU A 154 -11.14 20.18 -7.49
N ALA A 155 -12.38 20.30 -8.04
CA ALA A 155 -13.56 20.50 -7.21
C ALA A 155 -13.83 19.31 -6.26
N ARG A 156 -13.57 18.08 -6.71
CA ARG A 156 -13.70 16.88 -5.86
C ARG A 156 -12.66 16.85 -4.73
N ILE A 157 -11.44 17.31 -4.98
CA ILE A 157 -10.41 17.50 -3.95
C ILE A 157 -10.88 18.55 -2.94
N ASP A 158 -11.35 19.69 -3.39
CA ASP A 158 -11.82 20.77 -2.50
C ASP A 158 -12.97 20.30 -1.60
N ASP A 159 -13.96 19.59 -2.14
CA ASP A 159 -15.08 19.01 -1.39
C ASP A 159 -14.59 18.00 -0.34
N THR A 160 -13.63 17.16 -0.71
CA THR A 160 -13.04 16.17 0.19
C THR A 160 -12.23 16.86 1.30
N VAL A 161 -11.42 17.87 0.98
CA VAL A 161 -10.66 18.66 1.96
C VAL A 161 -11.60 19.35 2.96
N LYS A 162 -12.70 19.91 2.49
CA LYS A 162 -13.73 20.53 3.35
C LYS A 162 -14.30 19.53 4.34
N LEU A 163 -14.70 18.35 3.87
CA LEU A 163 -15.21 17.26 4.72
C LEU A 163 -14.18 16.82 5.76
N LEU A 164 -12.94 16.58 5.31
CA LEU A 164 -11.86 16.19 6.21
C LEU A 164 -11.64 17.24 7.31
N LYS A 165 -11.47 18.50 6.95
CA LYS A 165 -11.28 19.58 7.93
C LYS A 165 -12.40 19.67 8.98
N ALA A 166 -13.66 19.47 8.56
CA ALA A 166 -14.82 19.45 9.47
C ALA A 166 -14.75 18.28 10.48
N ASN A 167 -14.05 17.20 10.15
CA ASN A 167 -13.95 15.99 10.99
C ASN A 167 -12.59 15.83 11.70
N LYS A 168 -11.70 16.83 11.63
CA LYS A 168 -10.35 16.76 12.20
C LYS A 168 -10.36 16.35 13.68
N ASN A 169 -11.12 17.07 14.53
CA ASN A 169 -11.13 16.79 15.96
C ASN A 169 -11.61 15.36 16.26
N ARG A 170 -12.64 14.88 15.54
CA ARG A 170 -13.13 13.51 15.72
C ARG A 170 -12.04 12.47 15.45
N ALA A 171 -11.23 12.66 14.41
CA ALA A 171 -10.16 11.73 14.05
C ALA A 171 -8.99 11.84 15.04
N THR A 172 -8.56 13.05 15.40
CA THR A 172 -7.43 13.27 16.30
C THR A 172 -7.73 12.83 17.73
N ASP A 173 -8.93 13.10 18.26
CA ASP A 173 -9.38 12.65 19.60
C ASP A 173 -9.53 11.10 19.65
N ALA A 174 -9.83 10.49 18.52
CA ALA A 174 -9.84 9.04 18.41
C ALA A 174 -8.43 8.43 18.28
N GLY A 175 -7.41 9.23 17.96
CA GLY A 175 -6.06 8.77 17.64
C GLY A 175 -5.96 8.05 16.29
N ILE A 176 -6.89 8.35 15.36
CA ILE A 176 -6.98 7.70 14.05
C ILE A 176 -6.55 8.69 12.96
N LYS A 177 -5.62 8.27 12.09
CA LYS A 177 -5.28 9.01 10.87
C LYS A 177 -6.17 8.59 9.71
N ILE A 178 -6.43 9.50 8.78
CA ILE A 178 -7.17 9.19 7.56
C ILE A 178 -6.17 8.95 6.43
N ALA A 179 -6.25 7.78 5.79
CA ALA A 179 -5.39 7.40 4.68
C ALA A 179 -6.17 7.50 3.36
N MET A 180 -5.93 8.57 2.60
CA MET A 180 -6.51 8.76 1.28
C MET A 180 -5.77 7.92 0.24
N GLU A 181 -6.49 7.20 -0.58
CA GLU A 181 -5.87 6.38 -1.64
C GLU A 181 -5.90 7.09 -2.99
N ASN A 182 -4.82 6.92 -3.77
CA ASN A 182 -4.83 7.16 -5.21
C ASN A 182 -5.59 6.01 -5.88
N HIS A 183 -6.88 6.22 -6.25
CA HIS A 183 -7.78 5.13 -6.60
C HIS A 183 -8.34 5.24 -8.01
N ALA A 184 -8.29 4.13 -8.77
CA ALA A 184 -8.99 3.91 -10.04
C ALA A 184 -8.90 5.09 -11.05
N GLY A 185 -7.78 5.81 -11.04
CA GLY A 185 -7.51 6.93 -11.96
C GLY A 185 -8.17 8.24 -11.53
N ASP A 186 -8.55 8.40 -10.26
CA ASP A 186 -9.04 9.66 -9.70
C ASP A 186 -7.90 10.70 -9.59
N MET A 187 -6.94 10.50 -8.70
CA MET A 187 -5.86 11.45 -8.43
C MET A 187 -4.50 10.93 -8.90
N HIS A 188 -3.77 11.77 -9.61
CA HIS A 188 -2.32 11.66 -9.75
C HIS A 188 -1.66 11.91 -8.39
N SER A 189 -0.49 11.35 -8.13
CA SER A 189 0.19 11.49 -6.83
C SER A 189 0.33 12.94 -6.35
N LEU A 190 0.63 13.88 -7.24
CA LEU A 190 0.77 15.31 -6.87
C LEU A 190 -0.57 15.97 -6.52
N GLU A 191 -1.68 15.52 -7.12
CA GLU A 191 -3.03 15.95 -6.75
C GLU A 191 -3.40 15.40 -5.36
N LEU A 192 -3.02 14.15 -5.06
CA LEU A 192 -3.21 13.56 -3.75
C LEU A 192 -2.34 14.25 -2.68
N VAL A 193 -1.09 14.60 -3.00
CA VAL A 193 -0.23 15.41 -2.11
C VAL A 193 -0.90 16.74 -1.78
N ARG A 194 -1.46 17.44 -2.78
CA ARG A 194 -2.22 18.68 -2.55
C ARG A 194 -3.36 18.44 -1.55
N LEU A 195 -4.18 17.42 -1.77
CA LEU A 195 -5.30 17.07 -0.87
C LEU A 195 -4.81 16.90 0.58
N VAL A 196 -3.75 16.09 0.77
CA VAL A 196 -3.20 15.79 2.10
C VAL A 196 -2.65 17.05 2.79
N GLU A 197 -1.88 17.86 2.08
CA GLU A 197 -1.31 19.10 2.64
C GLU A 197 -2.42 20.10 3.02
N GLU A 198 -3.43 20.28 2.17
CA GLU A 198 -4.55 21.18 2.44
C GLU A 198 -5.48 20.67 3.56
N ALA A 199 -5.71 19.36 3.67
CA ALA A 199 -6.50 18.79 4.75
C ALA A 199 -5.75 18.79 6.09
N GLY A 200 -4.42 18.68 6.05
CA GLY A 200 -3.53 18.68 7.21
C GLY A 200 -2.77 17.37 7.38
N LYS A 201 -1.53 17.33 6.91
CA LYS A 201 -0.66 16.16 6.87
C LYS A 201 -0.34 15.51 8.23
N ASP A 202 -0.60 16.18 9.33
CA ASP A 202 -0.38 15.63 10.67
C ASP A 202 -1.35 14.49 10.98
N TRP A 203 -2.53 14.49 10.38
CA TRP A 203 -3.60 13.54 10.63
C TRP A 203 -4.20 12.92 9.36
N VAL A 204 -3.98 13.51 8.19
CA VAL A 204 -4.30 12.93 6.86
C VAL A 204 -3.01 12.49 6.20
N GLY A 205 -3.01 11.31 5.64
CA GLY A 205 -1.91 10.78 4.85
C GLY A 205 -2.44 9.92 3.71
N VAL A 206 -1.62 8.99 3.25
CA VAL A 206 -1.86 8.23 2.02
C VAL A 206 -1.97 6.74 2.29
N ASN A 207 -2.95 6.09 1.67
CA ASN A 207 -2.87 4.69 1.29
C ASN A 207 -2.31 4.62 -0.13
N MET A 208 -1.08 4.17 -0.26
CA MET A 208 -0.41 4.17 -1.57
C MET A 208 -0.72 2.90 -2.35
N ASP A 209 -1.28 3.06 -3.54
CA ASP A 209 -1.51 2.00 -4.51
C ASP A 209 -0.61 2.18 -5.72
N SER A 210 0.36 1.27 -5.88
CA SER A 210 1.33 1.29 -6.98
C SER A 210 0.70 1.00 -8.34
N GLY A 211 -0.35 0.18 -8.37
CA GLY A 211 -1.03 -0.19 -9.61
C GLY A 211 -1.96 0.89 -10.15
N ASN A 212 -2.56 1.68 -9.26
CA ASN A 212 -3.39 2.81 -9.65
C ASN A 212 -2.58 3.97 -10.27
N ALA A 213 -1.28 4.06 -9.98
CA ALA A 213 -0.39 5.06 -10.58
C ALA A 213 -0.45 5.05 -12.11
N VAL A 214 -0.42 3.87 -12.74
CA VAL A 214 -0.44 3.77 -14.20
C VAL A 214 -1.76 4.24 -14.83
N TRP A 215 -2.85 4.23 -14.07
CA TRP A 215 -4.15 4.73 -14.53
C TRP A 215 -4.24 6.25 -14.56
N THR A 216 -3.31 6.91 -13.86
CA THR A 216 -3.08 8.36 -13.95
C THR A 216 -1.82 8.69 -14.77
N LEU A 217 -1.36 7.76 -15.61
CA LEU A 217 -0.19 7.93 -16.50
C LEU A 217 1.09 8.24 -15.71
N GLU A 218 1.25 7.61 -14.56
CA GLU A 218 2.40 7.77 -13.68
C GLU A 218 3.20 6.46 -13.55
N ASP A 219 4.51 6.57 -13.51
CA ASP A 219 5.40 5.45 -13.20
C ASP A 219 5.31 5.11 -11.71
N PRO A 220 5.21 3.81 -11.29
CA PRO A 220 5.09 3.42 -9.89
C PRO A 220 6.22 3.90 -8.97
N PHE A 221 7.44 4.07 -9.48
CA PHE A 221 8.54 4.65 -8.70
C PHE A 221 8.41 6.15 -8.48
N GLU A 222 7.91 6.88 -9.48
CA GLU A 222 7.62 8.32 -9.31
C GLU A 222 6.47 8.51 -8.32
N ASN A 223 5.45 7.65 -8.39
CA ASN A 223 4.36 7.62 -7.42
C ASN A 223 4.89 7.42 -5.99
N LEU A 224 5.76 6.41 -5.78
CA LEU A 224 6.41 6.19 -4.49
C LEU A 224 7.19 7.42 -4.02
N LYS A 225 8.00 8.04 -4.88
CA LYS A 225 8.80 9.22 -4.51
C LYS A 225 7.94 10.40 -4.07
N ASN A 226 6.84 10.64 -4.77
CA ASN A 226 5.95 11.75 -4.47
C ASN A 226 5.16 11.52 -3.17
N LEU A 227 4.68 10.28 -2.95
CA LEU A 227 3.80 9.94 -1.84
C LEU A 227 4.53 9.53 -0.55
N ALA A 228 5.79 9.09 -0.63
CA ALA A 228 6.54 8.54 0.51
C ALA A 228 6.45 9.35 1.81
N PRO A 229 6.51 10.71 1.81
CA PRO A 229 6.42 11.49 3.05
C PRO A 229 5.08 11.37 3.78
N TYR A 230 4.05 10.85 3.11
CA TYR A 230 2.66 10.84 3.60
C TYR A 230 2.10 9.43 3.79
N VAL A 231 2.85 8.37 3.45
CA VAL A 231 2.35 6.99 3.47
C VAL A 231 2.04 6.52 4.87
N LEU A 232 0.80 6.12 5.10
CA LEU A 232 0.29 5.50 6.33
C LEU A 232 0.05 4.00 6.15
N THR A 233 -0.50 3.63 5.00
CA THR A 233 -0.84 2.26 4.61
C THR A 233 -0.59 2.07 3.12
N THR A 234 -0.64 0.83 2.63
CA THR A 234 -0.49 0.53 1.20
C THR A 234 -1.48 -0.54 0.74
N SER A 235 -1.84 -0.51 -0.54
CA SER A 235 -2.53 -1.57 -1.29
C SER A 235 -1.73 -1.80 -2.58
N LEU A 236 -0.58 -2.49 -2.48
CA LEU A 236 0.36 -2.62 -3.58
C LEU A 236 -0.04 -3.75 -4.53
N ARG A 237 0.15 -3.50 -5.82
CA ARG A 237 -0.02 -4.49 -6.89
C ARG A 237 0.99 -4.26 -8.01
N ASP A 238 1.37 -5.33 -8.69
CA ASP A 238 2.25 -5.23 -9.84
C ASP A 238 1.44 -4.90 -11.11
N THR A 239 2.11 -4.38 -12.11
CA THR A 239 1.48 -3.90 -13.34
C THR A 239 2.30 -4.27 -14.57
N MET A 240 1.63 -4.80 -15.57
CA MET A 240 2.07 -4.87 -16.95
C MET A 240 1.42 -3.73 -17.75
N ALA A 241 2.21 -2.97 -18.51
CA ALA A 241 1.67 -1.97 -19.44
C ALA A 241 2.42 -2.07 -20.76
N TRP A 242 1.72 -1.85 -21.88
CA TRP A 242 2.31 -1.98 -23.22
C TRP A 242 1.67 -1.00 -24.21
N PRO A 243 2.38 -0.66 -25.32
CA PRO A 243 1.79 0.11 -26.41
C PRO A 243 0.62 -0.63 -27.05
N SER A 244 -0.44 0.09 -27.37
CA SER A 244 -1.63 -0.42 -28.07
C SER A 244 -2.06 0.52 -29.18
N GLU A 245 -3.05 0.13 -29.98
CA GLU A 245 -3.54 0.90 -31.13
C GLU A 245 -3.89 2.34 -30.75
N ASN A 246 -4.68 2.53 -29.69
CA ASN A 246 -5.18 3.84 -29.26
C ASN A 246 -4.27 4.52 -28.23
N GLY A 247 -3.11 3.94 -27.90
CA GLY A 247 -2.17 4.50 -26.93
C GLY A 247 -1.42 3.43 -26.14
N TYR A 248 -1.91 3.13 -24.93
CA TYR A 248 -1.36 2.08 -24.06
C TYR A 248 -2.48 1.20 -23.51
N THR A 249 -2.13 -0.01 -23.14
CA THR A 249 -2.98 -0.88 -22.34
C THR A 249 -2.22 -1.22 -21.05
N ALA A 250 -2.92 -1.24 -19.92
CA ALA A 250 -2.39 -1.64 -18.63
C ALA A 250 -3.23 -2.77 -18.03
N ALA A 251 -2.56 -3.67 -17.35
CA ALA A 251 -3.18 -4.75 -16.59
C ALA A 251 -2.46 -4.92 -15.25
N TRP A 252 -3.18 -5.11 -14.19
CA TRP A 252 -2.59 -5.53 -12.94
C TRP A 252 -2.27 -7.01 -12.98
N THR A 253 -1.19 -7.40 -12.31
CA THR A 253 -0.68 -8.78 -12.29
C THR A 253 -0.39 -9.21 -10.87
N ALA A 254 -0.14 -10.50 -10.67
CA ALA A 254 0.48 -10.97 -9.45
C ALA A 254 1.86 -10.33 -9.27
N MET A 255 2.29 -10.18 -8.03
CA MET A 255 3.59 -9.59 -7.69
C MET A 255 4.73 -10.39 -8.33
N GLY A 256 5.61 -9.68 -9.01
CA GLY A 256 6.74 -10.25 -9.77
C GLY A 256 6.41 -10.70 -11.20
N GLU A 257 5.15 -10.61 -11.63
CA GLU A 257 4.71 -10.95 -12.98
C GLU A 257 4.53 -9.71 -13.89
N GLY A 258 4.70 -8.50 -13.34
CA GLY A 258 4.60 -7.21 -14.04
C GLY A 258 5.96 -6.62 -14.40
N LEU A 259 6.00 -5.29 -14.46
CA LEU A 259 7.17 -4.51 -14.90
C LEU A 259 7.93 -3.84 -13.74
N VAL A 260 7.37 -3.85 -12.53
CA VAL A 260 7.99 -3.17 -11.39
C VAL A 260 9.17 -4.00 -10.87
N ASP A 261 10.34 -3.40 -10.74
CA ASP A 261 11.47 -4.01 -10.03
C ASP A 261 11.21 -3.93 -8.51
N TRP A 262 10.53 -4.94 -7.98
CA TRP A 262 10.14 -4.98 -6.57
C TRP A 262 11.31 -5.06 -5.60
N LYS A 263 12.43 -5.63 -5.99
CA LYS A 263 13.64 -5.62 -5.15
C LYS A 263 14.16 -4.20 -4.96
N GLN A 264 14.27 -3.45 -6.05
CA GLN A 264 14.67 -2.05 -6.00
C GLN A 264 13.60 -1.19 -5.32
N TYR A 265 12.31 -1.43 -5.61
CA TYR A 265 11.19 -0.71 -5.02
C TYR A 265 11.18 -0.84 -3.50
N PHE A 266 11.23 -2.05 -2.96
CA PHE A 266 11.22 -2.27 -1.52
C PHE A 266 12.52 -1.87 -0.83
N ALA A 267 13.66 -1.96 -1.50
CA ALA A 267 14.91 -1.40 -0.99
C ALA A 267 14.83 0.14 -0.80
N HIS A 268 14.11 0.83 -1.67
CA HIS A 268 13.82 2.26 -1.52
C HIS A 268 12.73 2.52 -0.49
N PHE A 269 11.62 1.79 -0.56
CA PHE A 269 10.49 1.89 0.36
C PHE A 269 10.91 1.73 1.82
N ALA A 270 11.77 0.75 2.12
CA ALA A 270 12.29 0.52 3.46
C ALA A 270 13.06 1.71 4.06
N LYS A 271 13.62 2.57 3.20
CA LYS A 271 14.34 3.79 3.62
C LYS A 271 13.40 4.97 3.87
N VAL A 272 12.34 5.08 3.06
CA VAL A 272 11.47 6.28 3.03
C VAL A 272 10.13 6.05 3.75
N CYS A 273 9.68 4.80 3.89
CA CYS A 273 8.43 4.40 4.55
C CYS A 273 8.64 3.23 5.54
N PRO A 274 9.61 3.27 6.48
CA PRO A 274 10.05 2.10 7.27
C PRO A 274 8.98 1.56 8.22
N ASP A 275 7.96 2.32 8.53
CA ASP A 275 6.90 1.96 9.48
C ASP A 275 5.57 1.57 8.82
N ALA A 276 5.41 1.87 7.52
CA ALA A 276 4.22 1.52 6.77
C ALA A 276 4.16 0.00 6.50
N PRO A 277 2.97 -0.63 6.58
CA PRO A 277 2.80 -2.01 6.16
C PRO A 277 2.89 -2.12 4.63
N VAL A 278 3.34 -3.28 4.14
CA VAL A 278 3.25 -3.67 2.73
C VAL A 278 2.07 -4.61 2.60
N CYS A 279 0.88 -4.08 2.27
CA CYS A 279 -0.30 -4.89 2.01
C CYS A 279 -0.43 -5.12 0.50
N ILE A 280 -0.62 -6.37 0.10
CA ILE A 280 -0.73 -6.77 -1.31
C ILE A 280 -2.19 -6.88 -1.69
N GLU A 281 -2.58 -6.13 -2.72
CA GLU A 281 -3.92 -6.14 -3.30
C GLU A 281 -3.85 -6.63 -4.75
N THR A 282 -3.70 -7.92 -4.93
CA THR A 282 -3.68 -8.48 -6.29
C THR A 282 -5.08 -8.50 -6.87
N ILE A 283 -5.29 -7.71 -7.93
CA ILE A 283 -6.50 -7.73 -8.74
C ILE A 283 -6.04 -7.86 -10.19
N SER A 284 -6.23 -8.99 -10.81
CA SER A 284 -5.75 -9.25 -12.16
C SER A 284 -6.83 -9.82 -13.07
N GLY A 285 -6.47 -10.21 -14.26
CA GLY A 285 -7.35 -10.89 -15.20
C GLY A 285 -8.21 -9.95 -16.06
N PHE A 286 -7.93 -8.67 -16.08
CA PHE A 286 -8.54 -7.73 -17.02
C PHE A 286 -7.52 -6.70 -17.53
N ASN A 287 -7.78 -6.16 -18.70
CA ASN A 287 -6.96 -5.14 -19.33
C ASN A 287 -7.72 -3.81 -19.39
N ARG A 288 -7.02 -2.71 -19.19
CA ARG A 288 -7.56 -1.36 -19.29
C ARG A 288 -6.83 -0.58 -20.36
N GLU A 289 -7.56 -0.10 -21.33
CA GLU A 289 -7.03 0.80 -22.35
C GLU A 289 -6.88 2.22 -21.79
N LEU A 290 -5.74 2.82 -22.10
CA LEU A 290 -5.41 4.23 -21.87
C LEU A 290 -5.27 4.89 -23.24
N ALA A 291 -6.41 5.33 -23.81
CA ALA A 291 -6.52 5.79 -25.19
C ALA A 291 -5.91 7.20 -25.38
N VAL A 292 -4.66 7.38 -25.03
CA VAL A 292 -3.95 8.67 -25.03
C VAL A 292 -3.76 9.31 -26.40
N LYS A 293 -4.11 8.61 -27.50
CA LYS A 293 -4.16 9.18 -28.85
C LYS A 293 -5.49 9.85 -29.18
N SER A 294 -6.50 9.69 -28.32
CA SER A 294 -7.84 10.27 -28.47
C SER A 294 -7.96 11.59 -27.69
N ASP A 295 -8.54 12.61 -28.31
CA ASP A 295 -8.85 13.88 -27.63
C ASP A 295 -9.86 13.68 -26.48
N GLU A 296 -10.75 12.71 -26.61
CA GLU A 296 -11.73 12.35 -25.57
C GLU A 296 -11.03 11.90 -24.27
N PHE A 297 -9.92 11.19 -24.38
CA PHE A 297 -9.13 10.79 -23.20
C PHE A 297 -8.63 12.02 -22.45
N TRP A 298 -8.19 13.05 -23.15
CA TRP A 298 -7.57 14.24 -22.56
C TRP A 298 -8.56 15.21 -21.95
N LYS A 299 -9.88 15.04 -22.15
CA LYS A 299 -10.90 15.80 -21.42
C LYS A 299 -10.79 15.62 -19.90
N ALA A 300 -10.29 14.47 -19.44
CA ALA A 300 -10.00 14.22 -18.04
C ALA A 300 -8.71 14.92 -17.54
N TRP A 301 -7.97 15.60 -18.42
CA TRP A 301 -6.68 16.24 -18.15
C TRP A 301 -6.64 17.66 -18.76
N PRO A 302 -7.50 18.58 -18.28
CA PRO A 302 -7.64 19.91 -18.90
C PRO A 302 -6.35 20.73 -18.89
N ASN A 303 -5.45 20.46 -17.93
CA ASN A 303 -4.16 21.11 -17.79
C ASN A 303 -3.04 20.41 -18.63
N GLY A 304 -3.43 19.47 -19.50
CA GLY A 304 -2.49 18.70 -20.33
C GLY A 304 -1.91 17.44 -19.66
N LYS A 305 -0.85 16.93 -20.23
CA LYS A 305 -0.22 15.69 -19.75
C LYS A 305 0.30 15.82 -18.32
N PRO A 306 0.06 14.83 -17.43
CA PRO A 306 0.52 14.90 -16.06
C PRO A 306 2.05 14.91 -15.97
N LYS A 307 2.56 15.48 -14.87
CA LYS A 307 4.00 15.48 -14.60
C LYS A 307 4.51 14.05 -14.54
N GLY A 308 5.63 13.77 -15.16
CA GLY A 308 6.19 12.41 -15.20
C GLY A 308 5.69 11.54 -16.34
N TYR A 309 4.77 12.01 -17.20
CA TYR A 309 4.20 11.24 -18.31
C TYR A 309 5.24 10.52 -19.17
N LYS A 310 6.39 11.15 -19.45
CA LYS A 310 7.49 10.50 -20.21
C LYS A 310 8.06 9.26 -19.50
N LYS A 311 8.07 9.23 -18.17
CA LYS A 311 8.52 8.06 -17.40
C LYS A 311 7.50 6.94 -17.48
N PHE A 312 6.21 7.26 -17.41
CA PHE A 312 5.14 6.31 -17.69
C PHE A 312 5.27 5.72 -19.12
N GLU A 313 5.51 6.54 -20.14
CA GLU A 313 5.75 6.05 -21.51
C GLU A 313 6.93 5.09 -21.57
N ALA A 314 8.04 5.42 -20.92
CA ALA A 314 9.22 4.55 -20.85
C ALA A 314 8.93 3.25 -20.13
N PHE A 315 8.14 3.29 -19.03
CA PHE A 315 7.68 2.12 -18.32
C PHE A 315 6.82 1.22 -19.22
N ALA A 316 5.78 1.78 -19.86
CA ALA A 316 4.87 1.03 -20.70
C ALA A 316 5.53 0.42 -21.95
N LYS A 317 6.53 1.09 -22.54
CA LYS A 317 7.28 0.58 -23.71
C LYS A 317 8.06 -0.71 -23.43
N ARG A 318 8.29 -1.08 -22.17
CA ARG A 318 8.99 -2.32 -21.78
C ARG A 318 8.09 -3.53 -21.75
N GLY A 319 6.79 -3.32 -21.72
CA GLY A 319 5.82 -4.39 -21.52
C GLY A 319 5.36 -5.05 -22.80
N LYS A 320 4.56 -6.07 -22.62
CA LYS A 320 3.97 -6.90 -23.67
C LYS A 320 2.52 -7.23 -23.37
N PRO A 321 1.69 -7.49 -24.38
CA PRO A 321 0.32 -7.92 -24.18
C PRO A 321 0.22 -9.16 -23.29
N ILE A 322 -0.74 -9.16 -22.38
CA ILE A 322 -1.12 -10.31 -21.56
C ILE A 322 -2.62 -10.58 -21.71
N GLY A 323 -3.01 -11.85 -21.53
CA GLY A 323 -4.39 -12.27 -21.64
C GLY A 323 -5.24 -11.83 -20.46
N THR A 324 -6.55 -11.82 -20.65
CA THR A 324 -7.54 -11.64 -19.61
C THR A 324 -7.99 -12.99 -19.03
N PHE A 325 -8.50 -12.97 -17.79
CA PHE A 325 -9.07 -14.17 -17.18
C PHE A 325 -10.29 -14.66 -17.97
N LYS A 326 -10.30 -15.96 -18.23
CA LYS A 326 -11.45 -16.70 -18.77
C LYS A 326 -11.69 -17.91 -17.89
N ALA A 327 -12.94 -18.11 -17.49
CA ALA A 327 -13.29 -19.33 -16.77
C ALA A 327 -13.04 -20.54 -17.69
N PRO A 328 -12.43 -21.63 -17.19
CA PRO A 328 -12.30 -22.87 -17.97
C PRO A 328 -13.66 -23.41 -18.39
N GLU A 329 -13.71 -24.07 -19.55
CA GLU A 329 -14.94 -24.70 -20.04
C GLU A 329 -15.45 -25.73 -19.02
N GLY A 330 -16.77 -25.75 -18.78
CA GLY A 330 -17.41 -26.64 -17.82
C GLY A 330 -17.23 -26.29 -16.35
N VAL A 331 -16.46 -25.26 -16.01
CA VAL A 331 -16.28 -24.80 -14.62
C VAL A 331 -17.22 -23.64 -14.31
N ASP A 332 -17.94 -23.73 -13.19
CA ASP A 332 -18.74 -22.60 -12.70
C ASP A 332 -17.89 -21.34 -12.60
N ARG A 333 -18.40 -20.24 -13.16
CA ARG A 333 -17.66 -18.97 -13.25
C ARG A 333 -17.25 -18.42 -11.88
N LYS A 334 -18.09 -18.58 -10.86
CA LYS A 334 -17.79 -18.10 -9.50
C LYS A 334 -16.67 -18.91 -8.88
N ILE A 335 -16.71 -20.24 -9.02
CA ILE A 335 -15.66 -21.14 -8.54
C ILE A 335 -14.35 -20.86 -9.28
N ALA A 336 -14.39 -20.72 -10.60
CA ALA A 336 -13.22 -20.38 -11.39
C ALA A 336 -12.59 -19.04 -10.94
N GLN A 337 -13.41 -18.02 -10.67
CA GLN A 337 -12.93 -16.72 -10.21
C GLN A 337 -12.36 -16.78 -8.78
N GLN A 338 -12.97 -17.54 -7.88
CA GLN A 338 -12.46 -17.78 -6.54
C GLN A 338 -11.08 -18.43 -6.58
N ASN A 339 -10.93 -19.50 -7.36
CA ASN A 339 -9.65 -20.20 -7.53
C ASN A 339 -8.59 -19.29 -8.15
N PHE A 340 -8.96 -18.50 -9.15
CA PHE A 340 -8.08 -17.55 -9.79
C PHE A 340 -7.56 -16.50 -8.81
N GLN A 341 -8.44 -15.85 -8.02
CA GLN A 341 -8.06 -14.86 -7.02
C GLN A 341 -7.18 -15.46 -5.91
N LYS A 342 -7.53 -16.66 -5.40
CA LYS A 342 -6.69 -17.36 -4.42
C LYS A 342 -5.30 -17.69 -4.99
N GLY A 343 -5.24 -18.17 -6.23
CA GLY A 343 -3.98 -18.47 -6.90
C GLY A 343 -3.10 -17.23 -7.09
N ASP A 344 -3.69 -16.12 -7.50
CA ASP A 344 -2.99 -14.86 -7.72
C ASP A 344 -2.37 -14.31 -6.44
N ILE A 345 -3.15 -14.19 -5.38
CA ILE A 345 -2.64 -13.66 -4.12
C ILE A 345 -1.64 -14.61 -3.46
N ALA A 346 -1.83 -15.92 -3.56
CA ALA A 346 -0.88 -16.89 -3.01
C ALA A 346 0.49 -16.77 -3.71
N ARG A 347 0.53 -16.67 -5.06
CA ARG A 347 1.77 -16.44 -5.82
C ARG A 347 2.42 -15.09 -5.45
N SER A 348 1.60 -14.04 -5.31
CA SER A 348 2.07 -12.70 -4.93
C SER A 348 2.74 -12.69 -3.56
N ILE A 349 2.10 -13.28 -2.55
CA ILE A 349 2.65 -13.36 -1.19
C ILE A 349 3.91 -14.25 -1.15
N LYS A 350 3.89 -15.38 -1.86
CA LYS A 350 5.08 -16.25 -1.99
C LYS A 350 6.27 -15.47 -2.54
N TYR A 351 6.08 -14.76 -3.66
CA TYR A 351 7.12 -13.91 -4.26
C TYR A 351 7.63 -12.84 -3.26
N CYS A 352 6.74 -12.18 -2.53
CA CYS A 352 7.12 -11.19 -1.52
C CYS A 352 7.99 -11.81 -0.41
N HIS A 353 7.67 -13.01 0.06
CA HIS A 353 8.52 -13.75 1.01
C HIS A 353 9.89 -14.08 0.42
N GLU A 354 9.95 -14.54 -0.83
CA GLU A 354 11.19 -14.88 -1.53
C GLU A 354 12.14 -13.69 -1.67
N ILE A 355 11.60 -12.48 -1.82
CA ILE A 355 12.41 -11.24 -1.88
C ILE A 355 12.64 -10.59 -0.50
N GLY A 356 12.23 -11.27 0.58
CA GLY A 356 12.62 -10.90 1.95
C GLY A 356 11.61 -10.06 2.74
N LEU A 357 10.34 -10.00 2.37
CA LEU A 357 9.30 -9.34 3.15
C LEU A 357 8.68 -10.29 4.20
N GLY A 358 8.01 -9.71 5.19
CA GLY A 358 7.32 -10.45 6.25
C GLY A 358 8.27 -10.96 7.34
N ARG A 359 7.74 -11.54 8.43
CA ARG A 359 8.56 -12.09 9.53
C ARG A 359 9.16 -13.43 9.15
N ASP A 360 10.35 -13.71 9.68
CA ASP A 360 10.84 -15.08 9.77
C ASP A 360 9.98 -15.80 10.82
N ARG A 361 9.34 -16.89 10.44
CA ARG A 361 8.60 -17.79 11.33
C ARG A 361 9.26 -19.16 11.35
#